data_57e75787f750077a37428fef50618da1
#
_entry.id   57e75787f750077a37428fef50618da1
#
_cell.length_a   1.000
_cell.length_b   1.000
_cell.length_c   1.000
_cell.angle_alpha   90.00
_cell.angle_beta   90.00
_cell.angle_gamma   90.00
#
_symmetry.space_group_name_H-M   'P 1'
#
loop_
_entity.id
_entity.type
_entity.pdbx_description
1 polymer ?
#
loop_
_entity_poly.entity_id
_entity_poly.type
_entity_poly.pdbx_seq_one_letter_code
_entity_poly.pdbx_strand_id
1 'polypeptide(L)'
;MKKRGPLLAAFCIPLLITLIICVNREIYPFGDQCMLHIDMYHQYCPFFTELMEKLKTGGSTFYSWNIGLGADFVSLYAYYLASPLNWLLILWPRGYVIEFMTALSILKIALSGLTFTYYLGEHFLVWQDAGNAAA
;
A
#
# COMPACT_ATOMS: atom_id res chain seq x y z
N MET A 1 -0.44 -14.07 25.75
CA MET A 1 -1.15 -14.65 24.56
C MET A 1 -2.39 -13.89 24.12
N LYS A 2 -2.98 -12.97 24.94
CA LYS A 2 -4.23 -12.22 24.63
C LYS A 2 -4.10 -11.09 23.58
N LYS A 3 -2.88 -10.67 23.18
CA LYS A 3 -2.67 -9.54 22.23
C LYS A 3 -2.90 -9.89 20.76
N ARG A 4 -2.86 -11.17 20.38
CA ARG A 4 -2.91 -11.57 18.95
C ARG A 4 -4.29 -11.47 18.31
N GLY A 5 -5.34 -11.75 19.06
CA GLY A 5 -6.73 -11.71 18.55
C GLY A 5 -7.14 -10.33 18.05
N PRO A 6 -7.05 -9.27 18.87
CA PRO A 6 -7.37 -7.91 18.44
C PRO A 6 -6.52 -7.41 17.27
N LEU A 7 -5.23 -7.73 17.24
CA LEU A 7 -4.34 -7.35 16.14
C LEU A 7 -4.73 -8.04 14.82
N LEU A 8 -5.05 -9.34 14.87
CA LEU A 8 -5.53 -10.07 13.70
C LEU A 8 -6.88 -9.52 13.22
N ALA A 9 -7.81 -9.24 14.14
CA ALA A 9 -9.08 -8.63 13.78
C ALA A 9 -8.90 -7.25 13.13
N ALA A 10 -8.02 -6.42 13.69
CA ALA A 10 -7.72 -5.09 13.17
C ALA A 10 -7.06 -5.10 11.78
N PHE A 11 -6.37 -6.16 11.42
CA PHE A 11 -5.87 -6.38 10.06
C PHE A 11 -6.94 -6.96 9.14
N CYS A 12 -7.62 -8.03 9.58
CA CYS A 12 -8.54 -8.78 8.73
C CYS A 12 -9.84 -8.02 8.42
N ILE A 13 -10.38 -7.25 9.37
CA ILE A 13 -11.65 -6.54 9.14
C ILE A 13 -11.53 -5.50 8.03
N PRO A 14 -10.56 -4.55 8.04
CA PRO A 14 -10.40 -3.60 6.93
C PRO A 14 -10.06 -4.31 5.62
N LEU A 15 -9.24 -5.37 5.66
CA LEU A 15 -8.92 -6.17 4.49
C LEU A 15 -10.18 -6.77 3.86
N LEU A 16 -11.02 -7.45 4.65
CA LEU A 16 -12.25 -8.07 4.16
C LEU A 16 -13.24 -7.04 3.61
N ILE A 17 -13.43 -5.92 4.33
CA ILE A 17 -14.31 -4.85 3.85
C ILE A 17 -13.83 -4.32 2.49
N THR A 18 -12.52 -4.06 2.34
CA THR A 18 -11.97 -3.55 1.09
C THR A 18 -12.09 -4.57 -0.03
N LEU A 19 -11.87 -5.86 0.24
CA LEU A 19 -12.06 -6.93 -0.75
C LEU A 19 -13.54 -7.07 -1.17
N ILE A 20 -14.48 -6.97 -0.24
CA ILE A 20 -15.92 -6.97 -0.56
C ILE A 20 -16.27 -5.79 -1.48
N ILE A 21 -15.71 -4.61 -1.21
CA ILE A 21 -15.90 -3.44 -2.08
C ILE A 21 -15.34 -3.71 -3.48
N CYS A 22 -14.13 -4.30 -3.58
CA CYS A 22 -13.53 -4.64 -4.86
C CYS A 22 -14.39 -5.64 -5.65
N VAL A 23 -14.94 -6.65 -5.01
CA VAL A 23 -15.88 -7.59 -5.65
C VAL A 23 -17.15 -6.89 -6.15
N ASN A 24 -17.79 -6.07 -5.29
CA ASN A 24 -19.02 -5.38 -5.65
C ASN A 24 -18.85 -4.30 -6.74
N ARG A 25 -17.63 -3.78 -6.89
CA ARG A 25 -17.28 -2.75 -7.88
C ARG A 25 -16.59 -3.33 -9.11
N GLU A 26 -16.50 -4.66 -9.20
CA GLU A 26 -15.84 -5.35 -10.31
C GLU A 26 -14.38 -4.85 -10.54
N ILE A 27 -13.69 -4.48 -9.43
CA ILE A 27 -12.31 -4.03 -9.50
C ILE A 27 -11.40 -5.25 -9.65
N TYR A 28 -10.39 -5.14 -10.52
CA TYR A 28 -9.38 -6.20 -10.69
C TYR A 28 -8.85 -6.72 -9.33
N PRO A 29 -8.71 -8.05 -9.11
CA PRO A 29 -8.86 -9.18 -10.07
C PRO A 29 -10.30 -9.71 -10.21
N PHE A 30 -11.30 -9.09 -9.65
CA PHE A 30 -12.69 -9.56 -9.64
C PHE A 30 -13.51 -9.04 -10.83
N GLY A 31 -12.96 -8.17 -11.66
CA GLY A 31 -13.55 -7.63 -12.88
C GLY A 31 -12.58 -6.70 -13.60
N ASP A 32 -13.09 -5.93 -14.55
CA ASP A 32 -12.29 -5.09 -15.46
C ASP A 32 -12.18 -3.62 -15.01
N GLN A 33 -12.76 -3.27 -13.86
CA GLN A 33 -12.73 -1.89 -13.38
C GLN A 33 -11.41 -1.55 -12.69
N CYS A 34 -10.97 -0.31 -12.85
CA CYS A 34 -9.78 0.23 -12.22
C CYS A 34 -10.13 0.98 -10.92
N MET A 35 -9.40 0.71 -9.85
CA MET A 35 -9.54 1.45 -8.58
C MET A 35 -8.92 2.85 -8.66
N LEU A 36 -7.98 3.06 -9.57
CA LEU A 36 -7.22 4.31 -9.65
C LEU A 36 -8.02 5.39 -10.39
N HIS A 37 -8.19 6.54 -9.75
CA HIS A 37 -8.88 7.68 -10.32
C HIS A 37 -8.00 8.93 -10.24
N ILE A 38 -8.23 9.89 -11.17
CA ILE A 38 -7.60 11.20 -11.22
C ILE A 38 -6.07 11.08 -11.07
N ASP A 39 -5.48 11.66 -10.03
CA ASP A 39 -4.04 11.72 -9.82
C ASP A 39 -3.40 10.35 -9.65
N MET A 40 -4.09 9.40 -9.04
CA MET A 40 -3.56 8.03 -8.92
C MET A 40 -3.34 7.40 -10.29
N TYR A 41 -4.20 7.67 -11.25
CA TYR A 41 -4.08 7.14 -12.60
C TYR A 41 -3.15 8.00 -13.47
N HIS A 42 -3.37 9.33 -13.51
CA HIS A 42 -2.64 10.22 -14.42
C HIS A 42 -1.24 10.60 -13.94
N GLN A 43 -0.99 10.58 -12.63
CA GLN A 43 0.26 11.02 -12.03
C GLN A 43 1.04 9.88 -11.38
N TYR A 44 0.43 9.17 -10.41
CA TYR A 44 1.14 8.13 -9.68
C TYR A 44 1.47 6.90 -10.54
N CYS A 45 0.58 6.47 -11.43
CA CYS A 45 0.82 5.31 -12.27
C CYS A 45 2.06 5.48 -13.17
N PRO A 46 2.28 6.60 -13.88
CA PRO A 46 3.54 6.89 -14.57
C PRO A 46 4.76 6.88 -13.65
N PHE A 47 4.66 7.41 -12.44
CA PHE A 47 5.77 7.43 -11.49
C PHE A 47 6.14 6.03 -11.00
N PHE A 48 5.15 5.19 -10.70
CA PHE A 48 5.36 3.80 -10.35
C PHE A 48 5.93 3.00 -11.53
N THR A 49 5.49 3.28 -12.75
CA THR A 49 6.03 2.65 -13.98
C THR A 49 7.51 2.97 -14.14
N GLU A 50 7.88 4.23 -13.98
CA GLU A 50 9.29 4.66 -14.05
C GLU A 50 10.13 4.04 -12.93
N LEU A 51 9.59 3.98 -11.69
CA LEU A 51 10.26 3.30 -10.58
C LEU A 51 10.49 1.83 -10.91
N MET A 52 9.48 1.13 -11.43
CA MET A 52 9.59 -0.28 -11.83
C MET A 52 10.71 -0.48 -12.86
N GLU A 53 10.76 0.35 -13.90
CA GLU A 53 11.79 0.25 -14.92
C GLU A 53 13.19 0.49 -14.32
N LYS A 54 13.37 1.51 -13.50
CA LYS A 54 14.65 1.79 -12.84
C LYS A 54 15.09 0.65 -11.92
N LEU A 55 14.18 0.10 -11.13
CA LEU A 55 14.48 -1.04 -10.23
C LEU A 55 14.88 -2.31 -11.02
N LYS A 56 14.25 -2.55 -12.17
CA LYS A 56 14.47 -3.78 -12.96
C LYS A 56 15.64 -3.69 -13.94
N THR A 57 15.96 -2.48 -14.40
CA THR A 57 17.04 -2.28 -15.39
C THR A 57 18.33 -1.77 -14.74
N GLY A 58 18.30 -1.34 -13.48
CA GLY A 58 19.42 -0.65 -12.83
C GLY A 58 19.68 0.74 -13.40
N GLY A 59 18.67 1.37 -13.99
CA GLY A 59 18.77 2.72 -14.56
C GLY A 59 19.09 3.80 -13.52
N SER A 60 19.59 4.94 -13.97
CA SER A 60 19.91 6.08 -13.10
C SER A 60 18.68 6.51 -12.28
N THR A 61 18.86 6.61 -10.97
CA THR A 61 17.83 7.11 -10.06
C THR A 61 17.85 8.63 -9.90
N PHE A 62 18.84 9.33 -10.49
CA PHE A 62 18.96 10.78 -10.35
C PHE A 62 18.04 11.55 -11.28
N TYR A 63 17.84 11.07 -12.49
CA TYR A 63 17.09 11.79 -13.53
C TYR A 63 16.22 10.83 -14.35
N SER A 64 15.08 11.30 -14.83
CA SER A 64 14.21 10.59 -15.77
C SER A 64 13.80 11.51 -16.93
N TRP A 65 13.94 11.00 -18.14
CA TRP A 65 13.42 11.64 -19.36
C TRP A 65 11.96 11.23 -19.65
N ASN A 66 11.47 10.18 -19.00
CA ASN A 66 10.14 9.62 -19.25
C ASN A 66 9.02 10.33 -18.48
N ILE A 67 9.36 11.30 -17.64
CA ILE A 67 8.41 12.06 -16.83
C ILE A 67 8.45 13.53 -17.25
N GLY A 68 7.34 14.01 -17.80
CA GLY A 68 7.24 15.35 -18.35
C GLY A 68 8.24 15.57 -19.48
N LEU A 69 8.98 16.66 -19.43
CA LEU A 69 10.08 16.98 -20.34
C LEU A 69 11.46 16.63 -19.75
N GLY A 70 11.48 15.77 -18.77
CA GLY A 70 12.63 15.43 -17.94
C GLY A 70 12.51 15.99 -16.53
N ALA A 71 12.74 15.13 -15.52
CA ALA A 71 12.61 15.52 -14.13
C ALA A 71 13.71 14.90 -13.26
N ASP A 72 14.05 15.60 -12.16
CA ASP A 72 14.82 15.02 -11.06
C ASP A 72 14.01 13.90 -10.39
N PHE A 73 14.50 12.67 -10.58
CA PHE A 73 13.80 11.50 -10.07
C PHE A 73 13.99 11.31 -8.56
N VAL A 74 15.09 11.82 -7.98
CA VAL A 74 15.31 11.73 -6.52
C VAL A 74 14.27 12.51 -5.77
N SER A 75 13.99 13.74 -6.18
CA SER A 75 12.96 14.59 -5.56
C SER A 75 11.57 13.97 -5.73
N LEU A 76 11.28 13.45 -6.92
CA LEU A 76 10.01 12.78 -7.21
C LEU A 76 9.85 11.50 -6.35
N TYR A 77 10.91 10.71 -6.23
CA TYR A 77 10.92 9.53 -5.37
C TYR A 77 10.68 9.90 -3.90
N ALA A 78 11.40 10.90 -3.39
CA ALA A 78 11.27 11.33 -2.00
C ALA A 78 9.85 11.83 -1.68
N TYR A 79 9.22 12.51 -2.62
CA TYR A 79 7.88 13.07 -2.44
C TYR A 79 6.74 12.04 -2.60
N TYR A 80 6.82 11.18 -3.62
CA TYR A 80 5.70 10.31 -4.01
C TYR A 80 5.94 8.82 -3.74
N LEU A 81 7.18 8.34 -3.78
CA LEU A 81 7.49 6.93 -3.90
C LEU A 81 8.31 6.35 -2.74
N ALA A 82 8.67 7.14 -1.72
CA ALA A 82 9.59 6.75 -0.65
C ALA A 82 9.02 5.71 0.35
N SER A 83 7.79 5.24 0.17
CA SER A 83 7.26 4.17 1.03
C SER A 83 8.05 2.87 0.84
N PRO A 84 8.50 2.21 1.93
CA PRO A 84 9.25 0.96 1.83
C PRO A 84 8.44 -0.15 1.16
N LEU A 85 7.11 -0.14 1.26
CA LEU A 85 6.24 -1.10 0.59
C LEU A 85 6.27 -0.97 -0.94
N ASN A 86 6.67 0.18 -1.48
CA ASN A 86 6.77 0.38 -2.92
C ASN A 86 7.90 -0.44 -3.54
N TRP A 87 8.90 -0.87 -2.74
CA TRP A 87 9.96 -1.76 -3.21
C TRP A 87 9.48 -3.16 -3.58
N LEU A 88 8.29 -3.57 -3.10
CA LEU A 88 7.65 -4.82 -3.54
C LEU A 88 7.40 -4.84 -5.05
N LEU A 89 7.43 -3.67 -5.69
CA LEU A 89 7.30 -3.50 -7.14
C LEU A 89 8.37 -4.29 -7.93
N ILE A 90 9.55 -4.51 -7.35
CA ILE A 90 10.63 -5.28 -7.99
C ILE A 90 10.21 -6.73 -8.28
N LEU A 91 9.36 -7.29 -7.42
CA LEU A 91 8.85 -8.66 -7.53
C LEU A 91 7.66 -8.76 -8.48
N TRP A 92 7.05 -7.62 -8.85
CA TRP A 92 5.83 -7.60 -9.64
C TRP A 92 6.13 -7.68 -11.14
N PRO A 93 5.31 -8.37 -11.96
CA PRO A 93 5.55 -8.44 -13.40
C PRO A 93 5.37 -7.07 -14.06
N ARG A 94 6.17 -6.84 -15.13
CA ARG A 94 6.05 -5.63 -15.95
C ARG A 94 4.67 -5.58 -16.60
N GLY A 95 4.13 -4.38 -16.77
CA GLY A 95 2.83 -4.15 -17.38
C GLY A 95 1.64 -4.20 -16.42
N TYR A 96 1.83 -4.63 -15.16
CA TYR A 96 0.77 -4.77 -14.15
C TYR A 96 0.93 -3.76 -13.00
N VAL A 97 1.31 -2.52 -13.33
CA VAL A 97 1.53 -1.45 -12.31
C VAL A 97 0.22 -1.03 -11.66
N ILE A 98 -0.88 -0.96 -12.42
CA ILE A 98 -2.21 -0.59 -11.91
C ILE A 98 -2.70 -1.61 -10.88
N GLU A 99 -2.53 -2.88 -11.18
CA GLU A 99 -2.89 -3.99 -10.30
C GLU A 99 -2.03 -3.99 -9.04
N PHE A 100 -0.73 -3.72 -9.19
CA PHE A 100 0.17 -3.53 -8.05
C PHE A 100 -0.30 -2.40 -7.14
N MET A 101 -0.63 -1.24 -7.70
CA MET A 101 -1.10 -0.08 -6.93
C MET A 101 -2.41 -0.37 -6.21
N THR A 102 -3.32 -1.13 -6.84
CA THR A 102 -4.57 -1.60 -6.22
C THR A 102 -4.27 -2.51 -5.04
N ALA A 103 -3.46 -3.56 -5.24
CA ALA A 103 -3.05 -4.49 -4.19
C ALA A 103 -2.32 -3.78 -3.04
N LEU A 104 -1.43 -2.85 -3.37
CA LEU A 104 -0.70 -2.04 -2.40
C LEU A 104 -1.63 -1.16 -1.56
N SER A 105 -2.66 -0.56 -2.17
CA SER A 105 -3.65 0.26 -1.47
C SER A 105 -4.44 -0.58 -0.47
N ILE A 106 -4.91 -1.75 -0.88
CA ILE A 106 -5.62 -2.70 -0.01
C ILE A 106 -4.72 -3.12 1.17
N LEU A 107 -3.47 -3.47 0.88
CA LEU A 107 -2.49 -3.86 1.90
C LEU A 107 -2.23 -2.72 2.89
N LYS A 108 -2.04 -1.49 2.42
CA LYS A 108 -1.81 -0.31 3.28
C LYS A 108 -2.99 -0.03 4.21
N ILE A 109 -4.22 -0.18 3.71
CA ILE A 109 -5.44 -0.04 4.55
C ILE A 109 -5.46 -1.09 5.65
N ALA A 110 -5.19 -2.35 5.35
CA ALA A 110 -5.15 -3.42 6.34
C ALA A 110 -4.02 -3.22 7.37
N LEU A 111 -2.83 -2.83 6.92
CA LEU A 111 -1.69 -2.55 7.78
C LEU A 111 -1.94 -1.32 8.68
N SER A 112 -2.65 -0.31 8.21
CA SER A 112 -2.98 0.86 9.02
C SER A 112 -3.86 0.49 10.23
N GLY A 113 -4.83 -0.39 10.03
CA GLY A 113 -5.65 -0.93 11.11
C GLY A 113 -4.81 -1.68 12.16
N LEU A 114 -3.91 -2.54 11.69
CA LEU A 114 -3.01 -3.31 12.56
C LEU A 114 -2.06 -2.39 13.35
N THR A 115 -1.37 -1.48 12.67
CA THR A 115 -0.39 -0.59 13.31
C THR A 115 -1.04 0.37 14.29
N PHE A 116 -2.21 0.89 13.96
CA PHE A 116 -2.97 1.77 14.86
C PHE A 116 -3.44 1.02 16.11
N THR A 117 -3.95 -0.19 15.97
CA THR A 117 -4.37 -1.02 17.11
C THR A 117 -3.18 -1.40 17.99
N TYR A 118 -2.03 -1.71 17.38
CA TYR A 118 -0.80 -1.96 18.12
C TYR A 118 -0.37 -0.73 18.93
N TYR A 119 -0.37 0.46 18.30
CA TYR A 119 -0.03 1.73 18.94
C TYR A 119 -0.95 2.01 20.13
N LEU A 120 -2.27 1.91 19.96
CA LEU A 120 -3.22 2.10 21.05
C LEU A 120 -3.01 1.11 22.19
N GLY A 121 -2.75 -0.15 21.86
CA GLY A 121 -2.51 -1.19 22.86
C GLY A 121 -1.26 -0.96 23.72
N GLU A 122 -0.20 -0.39 23.14
CA GLU A 122 1.04 -0.12 23.87
C GLU A 122 1.00 1.21 24.65
N HIS A 123 0.35 2.24 24.08
CA HIS A 123 0.38 3.59 24.68
C HIS A 123 -0.73 3.84 25.70
N PHE A 124 -1.89 3.21 25.53
CA PHE A 124 -3.04 3.45 26.41
C PHE A 124 -3.32 2.29 27.40
N LEU A 125 -2.38 1.35 27.56
CA LEU A 125 -2.44 0.26 28.54
C LEU A 125 -3.71 -0.62 28.45
N VAL A 126 -4.47 -0.49 27.37
CA VAL A 126 -5.72 -1.24 27.12
C VAL A 126 -5.53 -2.75 27.27
N TRP A 127 -4.31 -3.24 27.05
CA TRP A 127 -3.97 -4.65 27.18
C TRP A 127 -3.74 -5.11 28.63
N GLN A 128 -3.45 -4.18 29.56
CA GLN A 128 -3.17 -4.50 30.95
C GLN A 128 -4.48 -4.68 31.74
N ASP A 129 -5.47 -3.81 31.52
CA ASP A 129 -6.74 -3.83 32.25
C ASP A 129 -7.61 -5.03 31.89
N ALA A 130 -7.56 -5.55 30.67
CA ALA A 130 -8.26 -6.77 30.27
C ALA A 130 -7.70 -8.04 30.98
N GLY A 131 -6.50 -7.99 31.55
CA GLY A 131 -5.92 -9.05 32.37
C GLY A 131 -6.38 -9.04 33.82
N ASN A 132 -6.58 -7.84 34.37
CA ASN A 132 -6.93 -7.63 35.77
C ASN A 132 -8.47 -7.72 36.03
N ALA A 133 -9.29 -7.49 35.01
CA ALA A 133 -10.75 -7.64 35.10
C ALA A 133 -11.24 -9.10 35.03
N ALA A 134 -10.34 -10.06 34.78
CA ALA A 134 -10.65 -11.49 34.66
C ALA A 134 -10.02 -12.35 35.80
N ALA A 135 -9.44 -11.72 36.81
CA ALA A 135 -8.95 -12.31 38.07
C ALA A 135 -9.84 -11.89 39.23
#